data_e2b2edb79e1da815b5e2c4a558d9f1f2
#
_entry.id   e2b2edb79e1da815b5e2c4a558d9f1f2
#
_cell.length_a   1.000
_cell.length_b   1.000
_cell.length_c   1.000
_cell.angle_alpha   90.00
_cell.angle_beta   90.00
_cell.angle_gamma   90.00
#
_symmetry.space_group_name_H-M   'P 1'
#
loop_
_entity.id
_entity.type
_entity.pdbx_description
1 polymer ?
#
loop_
_entity_poly.entity_id
_entity_poly.type
_entity_poly.pdbx_seq_one_letter_code
_entity_poly.pdbx_strand_id
1 'polypeptide(L)'
;MGKSFSEIINEMITMPNIQWPEVWTAIVETLYMTVVSTIFAFILGLILGVLLFLSAKGKSIGARLFFSIVSFIVNLFRAIPFIILILLLIPFTSLILGTISGPTGALPALIIGAAPFYARLVEIAFKEIDKGVIEAAWSMGANTWTVIRKVLLPEAMPALVSGITVTAIALVGSTAVAGVIGAGGLGNLAYLTGFTRNQNDVILVSTVFILIIVFIIQFIGDWLTNKLDKR
;
A
#
# COMPACT_ATOMS: atom_id res chain seq x y z
N MET A 1 5.79 -38.50 1.75
CA MET A 1 5.64 -38.88 0.32
C MET A 1 4.77 -37.81 -0.32
N GLY A 2 5.26 -37.11 -1.32
CA GLY A 2 4.49 -36.01 -1.95
C GLY A 2 3.32 -36.57 -2.77
N LYS A 3 2.22 -35.82 -2.84
CA LYS A 3 1.07 -36.16 -3.69
C LYS A 3 1.52 -36.30 -5.16
N SER A 4 0.93 -37.24 -5.90
CA SER A 4 1.12 -37.33 -7.35
C SER A 4 0.53 -36.12 -8.06
N PHE A 5 1.03 -35.75 -9.23
CA PHE A 5 0.52 -34.62 -10.02
C PHE A 5 -0.98 -34.75 -10.32
N SER A 6 -1.45 -35.98 -10.62
CA SER A 6 -2.88 -36.26 -10.84
C SER A 6 -3.74 -36.08 -9.58
N GLU A 7 -3.21 -36.41 -8.41
CA GLU A 7 -3.89 -36.17 -7.13
C GLU A 7 -4.02 -34.68 -6.82
N ILE A 8 -2.97 -33.89 -7.10
CA ILE A 8 -3.00 -32.44 -6.93
C ILE A 8 -4.06 -31.80 -7.83
N ILE A 9 -4.11 -32.20 -9.11
CA ILE A 9 -5.13 -31.65 -10.04
C ILE A 9 -6.54 -32.04 -9.60
N ASN A 10 -6.74 -33.29 -9.20
CA ASN A 10 -8.05 -33.75 -8.74
C ASN A 10 -8.51 -32.99 -7.47
N GLU A 11 -7.61 -32.75 -6.54
CA GLU A 11 -7.86 -31.95 -5.34
C GLU A 11 -8.25 -30.50 -5.69
N MET A 12 -7.54 -29.87 -6.64
CA MET A 12 -7.85 -28.53 -7.11
C MET A 12 -9.22 -28.41 -7.81
N ILE A 13 -9.68 -29.49 -8.47
CA ILE A 13 -10.99 -29.54 -9.14
C ILE A 13 -12.11 -29.83 -8.14
N THR A 14 -11.91 -30.79 -7.25
CA THR A 14 -12.95 -31.25 -6.31
C THR A 14 -13.07 -30.40 -5.06
N MET A 15 -12.02 -29.62 -4.72
CA MET A 15 -11.96 -28.67 -3.59
C MET A 15 -12.41 -29.29 -2.26
N PRO A 16 -11.92 -30.47 -1.83
CA PRO A 16 -12.44 -31.20 -0.69
C PRO A 16 -12.11 -30.54 0.66
N ASN A 17 -11.06 -29.70 0.71
CA ASN A 17 -10.56 -29.13 1.97
C ASN A 17 -11.07 -27.69 2.20
N ILE A 18 -11.89 -27.16 1.30
CA ILE A 18 -12.35 -25.76 1.40
C ILE A 18 -13.40 -25.60 2.49
N GLN A 19 -13.06 -24.78 3.47
CA GLN A 19 -13.97 -24.31 4.52
C GLN A 19 -14.39 -22.86 4.22
N TRP A 20 -15.54 -22.70 3.58
CA TRP A 20 -16.02 -21.38 3.14
C TRP A 20 -16.10 -20.31 4.23
N PRO A 21 -16.48 -20.64 5.50
CA PRO A 21 -16.43 -19.65 6.59
C PRO A 21 -15.02 -19.11 6.86
N GLU A 22 -13.98 -19.96 6.78
CA GLU A 22 -12.59 -19.53 6.94
C GLU A 22 -12.14 -18.65 5.77
N VAL A 23 -12.51 -19.02 4.53
CA VAL A 23 -12.23 -18.22 3.33
C VAL A 23 -12.86 -16.82 3.44
N TRP A 24 -14.12 -16.75 3.88
CA TRP A 24 -14.84 -15.50 4.06
C TRP A 24 -14.18 -14.59 5.09
N THR A 25 -13.82 -15.17 6.24
CA THR A 25 -13.07 -14.46 7.29
C THR A 25 -11.75 -13.92 6.74
N ALA A 26 -10.99 -14.74 6.04
CA ALA A 26 -9.71 -14.37 5.45
C ALA A 26 -9.84 -13.24 4.40
N ILE A 27 -10.91 -13.24 3.59
CA ILE A 27 -11.21 -12.15 2.65
C ILE A 27 -11.45 -10.84 3.41
N VAL A 28 -12.31 -10.86 4.43
CA VAL A 28 -12.63 -9.67 5.22
C VAL A 28 -11.39 -9.12 5.93
N GLU A 29 -10.56 -9.98 6.51
CA GLU A 29 -9.31 -9.58 7.16
C GLU A 29 -8.33 -8.95 6.17
N THR A 30 -8.17 -9.51 4.96
CA THR A 30 -7.33 -8.95 3.91
C THR A 30 -7.84 -7.59 3.45
N LEU A 31 -9.14 -7.45 3.22
CA LEU A 31 -9.76 -6.18 2.86
C LEU A 31 -9.61 -5.14 3.97
N TYR A 32 -9.83 -5.52 5.22
CA TYR A 32 -9.63 -4.63 6.37
C TYR A 32 -8.21 -4.09 6.43
N MET A 33 -7.20 -4.97 6.39
CA MET A 33 -5.80 -4.56 6.40
C MET A 33 -5.47 -3.65 5.22
N THR A 34 -5.91 -4.00 4.02
CA THR A 34 -5.63 -3.24 2.80
C THR A 34 -6.28 -1.86 2.83
N VAL A 35 -7.58 -1.78 3.12
CA VAL A 35 -8.33 -0.52 3.09
C VAL A 35 -7.84 0.44 4.16
N VAL A 36 -7.72 -0.03 5.41
CA VAL A 36 -7.26 0.82 6.51
C VAL A 36 -5.84 1.32 6.25
N SER A 37 -4.94 0.43 5.85
CA SER A 37 -3.55 0.83 5.57
C SER A 37 -3.46 1.78 4.38
N THR A 38 -4.28 1.60 3.34
CA THR A 38 -4.32 2.51 2.18
C THR A 38 -4.77 3.91 2.58
N ILE A 39 -5.81 4.04 3.42
CA ILE A 39 -6.30 5.33 3.88
C ILE A 39 -5.20 6.08 4.66
N PHE A 40 -4.57 5.42 5.61
CA PHE A 40 -3.50 6.05 6.39
C PHE A 40 -2.24 6.32 5.55
N ALA A 41 -1.86 5.42 4.65
CA ALA A 41 -0.75 5.62 3.72
C ALA A 41 -1.02 6.79 2.77
N PHE A 42 -2.26 6.97 2.30
CA PHE A 42 -2.67 8.13 1.51
C PHE A 42 -2.46 9.43 2.28
N ILE A 43 -3.00 9.53 3.50
CA ILE A 43 -2.93 10.75 4.31
C ILE A 43 -1.46 11.09 4.63
N LEU A 44 -0.74 10.14 5.22
CA LEU A 44 0.65 10.34 5.64
C LEU A 44 1.59 10.54 4.45
N GLY A 45 1.42 9.74 3.40
CA GLY A 45 2.24 9.83 2.21
C GLY A 45 1.99 11.11 1.40
N LEU A 46 0.74 11.60 1.35
CA LEU A 46 0.43 12.89 0.74
C LEU A 46 1.14 14.04 1.48
N ILE A 47 1.06 14.06 2.82
CA ILE A 47 1.75 15.08 3.64
C ILE A 47 3.27 15.01 3.41
N LEU A 48 3.86 13.82 3.49
CA LEU A 48 5.29 13.62 3.26
C LEU A 48 5.71 14.00 1.83
N GLY A 49 4.91 13.66 0.82
CA GLY A 49 5.18 13.98 -0.57
C GLY A 49 5.13 15.49 -0.86
N VAL A 50 4.14 16.20 -0.27
CA VAL A 50 4.09 17.68 -0.31
C VAL A 50 5.34 18.27 0.34
N LEU A 51 5.73 17.78 1.51
CA LEU A 51 6.93 18.26 2.21
C LEU A 51 8.19 18.02 1.38
N LEU A 52 8.34 16.84 0.75
CA LEU A 52 9.45 16.55 -0.15
C LEU A 52 9.50 17.51 -1.33
N PHE A 53 8.37 17.72 -2.00
CA PHE A 53 8.30 18.61 -3.16
C PHE A 53 8.63 20.07 -2.82
N LEU A 54 8.08 20.60 -1.74
CA LEU A 54 8.32 21.99 -1.32
C LEU A 54 9.75 22.21 -0.87
N SER A 55 10.29 21.29 -0.07
CA SER A 55 11.65 21.41 0.45
C SER A 55 12.72 21.23 -0.62
N ALA A 56 12.45 20.47 -1.69
CA ALA A 56 13.35 20.31 -2.83
C ALA A 56 13.60 21.66 -3.58
N LYS A 57 12.64 22.59 -3.54
CA LYS A 57 12.74 23.92 -4.18
C LYS A 57 13.36 24.98 -3.26
N GLY A 58 13.56 24.69 -1.99
CA GLY A 58 14.12 25.63 -1.02
C GLY A 58 15.58 25.99 -1.30
N LYS A 59 15.88 27.30 -1.40
CA LYS A 59 17.25 27.80 -1.64
C LYS A 59 18.08 27.91 -0.34
N SER A 60 17.45 27.90 0.83
CA SER A 60 18.15 28.03 2.12
C SER A 60 18.85 26.73 2.50
N ILE A 61 19.93 26.84 3.27
CA ILE A 61 20.66 25.68 3.82
C ILE A 61 19.74 24.83 4.68
N GLY A 62 18.88 25.44 5.50
CA GLY A 62 17.90 24.74 6.34
C GLY A 62 16.89 23.93 5.51
N ALA A 63 16.36 24.46 4.40
CA ALA A 63 15.45 23.74 3.53
C ALA A 63 16.12 22.54 2.85
N ARG A 64 17.38 22.68 2.43
CA ARG A 64 18.16 21.58 1.84
C ARG A 64 18.44 20.49 2.85
N LEU A 65 18.83 20.84 4.08
CA LEU A 65 19.07 19.88 5.16
C LEU A 65 17.78 19.13 5.51
N PHE A 66 16.66 19.85 5.66
CA PHE A 66 15.34 19.25 5.90
C PHE A 66 14.95 18.27 4.78
N PHE A 67 15.11 18.70 3.51
CA PHE A 67 14.85 17.81 2.37
C PHE A 67 15.72 16.55 2.43
N SER A 68 17.00 16.68 2.72
CA SER A 68 17.94 15.56 2.79
C SER A 68 17.52 14.57 3.89
N ILE A 69 17.14 15.06 5.05
CA ILE A 69 16.71 14.23 6.17
C ILE A 69 15.41 13.49 5.83
N VAL A 70 14.37 14.20 5.36
CA VAL A 70 13.08 13.58 5.02
C VAL A 70 13.25 12.60 3.86
N SER A 71 14.01 12.96 2.83
CA SER A 71 14.29 12.09 1.69
C SER A 71 15.08 10.84 2.11
N PHE A 72 16.05 10.99 3.03
CA PHE A 72 16.78 9.86 3.59
C PHE A 72 15.86 8.91 4.34
N ILE A 73 14.99 9.41 5.22
CA ILE A 73 14.03 8.60 5.97
C ILE A 73 13.08 7.86 5.02
N VAL A 74 12.49 8.57 4.05
CA VAL A 74 11.59 7.98 3.06
C VAL A 74 12.30 6.87 2.27
N ASN A 75 13.53 7.10 1.83
CA ASN A 75 14.29 6.10 1.08
C ASN A 75 14.71 4.91 1.96
N LEU A 76 15.05 5.15 3.23
CA LEU A 76 15.40 4.10 4.19
C LEU A 76 14.24 3.11 4.38
N PHE A 77 13.03 3.61 4.69
CA PHE A 77 11.86 2.74 4.88
C PHE A 77 11.46 1.98 3.61
N ARG A 78 11.67 2.56 2.43
CA ARG A 78 11.43 1.89 1.14
C ARG A 78 12.46 0.80 0.81
N ALA A 79 13.67 0.91 1.35
CA ALA A 79 14.74 -0.06 1.12
C ALA A 79 14.62 -1.31 2.02
N ILE A 80 13.91 -1.20 3.15
CA ILE A 80 13.73 -2.32 4.07
C ILE A 80 12.70 -3.30 3.48
N PRO A 81 13.02 -4.59 3.29
CA PRO A 81 12.05 -5.60 2.90
C PRO A 81 10.88 -5.65 3.91
N PHE A 82 9.63 -5.72 3.42
CA PHE A 82 8.46 -5.62 4.27
C PHE A 82 8.45 -6.64 5.42
N ILE A 83 8.89 -7.89 5.14
CA ILE A 83 8.97 -8.93 6.17
C ILE A 83 9.93 -8.56 7.32
N ILE A 84 11.01 -7.86 7.01
CA ILE A 84 11.95 -7.36 8.04
C ILE A 84 11.36 -6.17 8.77
N LEU A 85 10.68 -5.28 8.04
CA LEU A 85 10.05 -4.11 8.62
C LEU A 85 8.98 -4.48 9.67
N ILE A 86 8.11 -5.45 9.36
CA ILE A 86 7.06 -5.86 10.31
C ILE A 86 7.67 -6.48 11.57
N LEU A 87 8.74 -7.27 11.46
CA LEU A 87 9.46 -7.83 12.60
C LEU A 87 10.15 -6.74 13.44
N LEU A 88 10.76 -5.76 12.78
CA LEU A 88 11.40 -4.61 13.44
C LEU A 88 10.40 -3.77 14.22
N LEU A 89 9.17 -3.66 13.72
CA LEU A 89 8.11 -2.84 14.33
C LEU A 89 7.30 -3.58 15.41
N ILE A 90 7.56 -4.85 15.69
CA ILE A 90 6.88 -5.61 16.76
C ILE A 90 6.87 -4.86 18.10
N PRO A 91 8.01 -4.36 18.64
CA PRO A 91 7.99 -3.64 19.93
C PRO A 91 7.15 -2.37 19.90
N PHE A 92 7.20 -1.64 18.78
CA PHE A 92 6.41 -0.42 18.57
C PHE A 92 4.91 -0.73 18.46
N THR A 93 4.56 -1.78 17.71
CA THR A 93 3.18 -2.24 17.56
C THR A 93 2.59 -2.67 18.90
N SER A 94 3.34 -3.47 19.67
CA SER A 94 2.94 -3.90 21.02
C SER A 94 2.70 -2.74 21.97
N LEU A 95 3.56 -1.71 21.89
CA LEU A 95 3.43 -0.51 22.74
C LEU A 95 2.15 0.29 22.43
N ILE A 96 1.77 0.41 21.15
CA ILE A 96 0.64 1.24 20.72
C ILE A 96 -0.68 0.48 20.82
N LEU A 97 -0.70 -0.77 20.38
CA LEU A 97 -1.94 -1.55 20.21
C LEU A 97 -2.15 -2.60 21.31
N GLY A 98 -1.14 -2.88 22.14
CA GLY A 98 -1.20 -3.96 23.12
C GLY A 98 -1.23 -5.37 22.53
N THR A 99 -1.20 -5.50 21.20
CA THR A 99 -1.19 -6.78 20.48
C THR A 99 -0.25 -6.72 19.28
N ILE A 100 0.31 -7.87 18.94
CA ILE A 100 1.18 -8.04 17.75
C ILE A 100 0.58 -9.04 16.76
N SER A 101 -0.55 -9.64 17.10
CA SER A 101 -1.20 -10.71 16.33
C SER A 101 -2.48 -10.22 15.68
N GLY A 102 -2.88 -10.93 14.62
CA GLY A 102 -4.11 -10.66 13.89
C GLY A 102 -4.02 -9.43 12.97
N PRO A 103 -5.10 -9.13 12.24
CA PRO A 103 -5.13 -8.07 11.22
C PRO A 103 -4.77 -6.69 11.76
N THR A 104 -5.22 -6.35 12.97
CA THR A 104 -4.94 -5.06 13.61
C THR A 104 -3.46 -4.93 13.96
N GLY A 105 -2.81 -6.02 14.42
CA GLY A 105 -1.38 -6.02 14.75
C GLY A 105 -0.47 -5.74 13.54
N ALA A 106 -0.91 -6.03 12.32
CA ALA A 106 -0.13 -5.75 11.11
C ALA A 106 -0.23 -4.30 10.63
N LEU A 107 -1.28 -3.55 11.02
CA LEU A 107 -1.55 -2.21 10.50
C LEU A 107 -0.38 -1.22 10.63
N PRO A 108 0.30 -1.09 11.79
CA PRO A 108 1.40 -0.13 11.92
C PRO A 108 2.51 -0.39 10.88
N ALA A 109 2.90 -1.64 10.68
CA ALA A 109 3.94 -1.99 9.73
C ALA A 109 3.50 -1.76 8.27
N LEU A 110 2.24 -2.10 7.93
CA LEU A 110 1.67 -1.85 6.61
C LEU A 110 1.62 -0.35 6.30
N ILE A 111 1.18 0.48 7.25
CA ILE A 111 1.08 1.94 7.10
C ILE A 111 2.47 2.56 6.97
N ILE A 112 3.40 2.22 7.88
CA ILE A 112 4.76 2.77 7.91
C ILE A 112 5.55 2.34 6.66
N GLY A 113 5.30 1.14 6.13
CA GLY A 113 5.92 0.67 4.89
C GLY A 113 5.36 1.36 3.64
N ALA A 114 4.04 1.56 3.59
CA ALA A 114 3.37 2.10 2.40
C ALA A 114 3.40 3.63 2.30
N ALA A 115 3.36 4.36 3.42
CA ALA A 115 3.34 5.83 3.41
C ALA A 115 4.58 6.46 2.73
N PRO A 116 5.83 6.01 2.98
CA PRO A 116 7.00 6.49 2.24
C PRO A 116 6.98 6.13 0.75
N PHE A 117 6.43 4.98 0.40
CA PHE A 117 6.26 4.57 -0.99
C PHE A 117 5.32 5.53 -1.72
N TYR A 118 4.13 5.78 -1.16
CA TYR A 118 3.18 6.73 -1.72
C TYR A 118 3.71 8.17 -1.73
N ALA A 119 4.42 8.61 -0.68
CA ALA A 119 5.04 9.94 -0.64
C ALA A 119 5.96 10.21 -1.83
N ARG A 120 6.69 9.19 -2.29
CA ARG A 120 7.55 9.34 -3.47
C ARG A 120 6.76 9.44 -4.76
N LEU A 121 5.64 8.72 -4.89
CA LEU A 121 4.74 8.85 -6.03
C LEU A 121 4.09 10.23 -6.08
N VAL A 122 3.69 10.77 -4.94
CA VAL A 122 3.18 12.16 -4.81
C VAL A 122 4.24 13.18 -5.24
N GLU A 123 5.48 13.04 -4.78
CA GLU A 123 6.57 13.93 -5.18
C GLU A 123 6.80 13.89 -6.70
N ILE A 124 6.77 12.70 -7.31
CA ILE A 124 6.90 12.52 -8.76
C ILE A 124 5.75 13.22 -9.48
N ALA A 125 4.50 12.97 -9.07
CA ALA A 125 3.31 13.56 -9.65
C ALA A 125 3.37 15.11 -9.64
N PHE A 126 3.85 15.70 -8.56
CA PHE A 126 4.01 17.16 -8.49
C PHE A 126 5.17 17.70 -9.35
N LYS A 127 6.20 16.91 -9.61
CA LYS A 127 7.31 17.29 -10.49
C LYS A 127 6.94 17.26 -11.97
N GLU A 128 5.92 16.50 -12.35
CA GLU A 128 5.39 16.41 -13.70
C GLU A 128 4.50 17.59 -14.10
N ILE A 129 4.04 18.40 -13.10
CA ILE A 129 3.25 19.60 -13.35
C ILE A 129 4.12 20.65 -14.05
N ASP A 130 3.57 21.27 -15.10
CA ASP A 130 4.25 22.35 -15.83
C ASP A 130 4.69 23.48 -14.89
N LYS A 131 5.98 23.85 -14.99
CA LYS A 131 6.55 24.90 -14.15
C LYS A 131 5.91 26.25 -14.39
N GLY A 132 5.49 26.53 -15.63
CA GLY A 132 4.82 27.78 -15.98
C GLY A 132 3.51 27.99 -15.23
N VAL A 133 2.73 26.93 -15.01
CA VAL A 133 1.49 27.00 -14.23
C VAL A 133 1.79 27.38 -12.77
N ILE A 134 2.84 26.81 -12.20
CA ILE A 134 3.26 27.10 -10.83
C ILE A 134 3.81 28.53 -10.73
N GLU A 135 4.64 28.95 -11.68
CA GLU A 135 5.21 30.30 -11.75
C GLU A 135 4.16 31.37 -11.96
N ALA A 136 3.16 31.12 -12.81
CA ALA A 136 2.02 32.00 -12.99
C ALA A 136 1.23 32.21 -11.69
N ALA A 137 0.99 31.17 -10.93
CA ALA A 137 0.33 31.29 -9.63
C ALA A 137 1.12 32.14 -8.64
N TRP A 138 2.45 31.97 -8.57
CA TRP A 138 3.31 32.78 -7.73
C TRP A 138 3.31 34.30 -8.20
N SER A 139 3.35 34.53 -9.51
CA SER A 139 3.32 35.89 -10.08
C SER A 139 2.02 36.62 -9.80
N MET A 140 0.91 35.87 -9.63
CA MET A 140 -0.38 36.42 -9.20
C MET A 140 -0.48 36.60 -7.66
N GLY A 141 0.61 36.45 -6.93
CA GLY A 141 0.65 36.65 -5.47
C GLY A 141 0.07 35.49 -4.65
N ALA A 142 -0.08 34.29 -5.22
CA ALA A 142 -0.55 33.12 -4.46
C ALA A 142 0.48 32.74 -3.39
N ASN A 143 0.00 32.48 -2.17
CA ASN A 143 0.83 31.89 -1.12
C ASN A 143 0.99 30.37 -1.30
N THR A 144 1.94 29.77 -0.59
CA THR A 144 2.28 28.34 -0.70
C THR A 144 1.05 27.42 -0.51
N TRP A 145 0.19 27.72 0.46
CA TRP A 145 -1.02 26.95 0.71
C TRP A 145 -2.01 27.02 -0.46
N THR A 146 -2.17 28.22 -1.04
CA THR A 146 -3.00 28.42 -2.24
C THR A 146 -2.46 27.63 -3.43
N VAL A 147 -1.14 27.63 -3.64
CA VAL A 147 -0.50 26.85 -4.70
C VAL A 147 -0.73 25.35 -4.49
N ILE A 148 -0.56 24.84 -3.27
CA ILE A 148 -0.81 23.43 -2.97
C ILE A 148 -2.27 23.07 -3.29
N ARG A 149 -3.22 23.83 -2.71
CA ARG A 149 -4.64 23.46 -2.76
C ARG A 149 -5.31 23.71 -4.11
N LYS A 150 -4.94 24.80 -4.79
CA LYS A 150 -5.61 25.23 -6.03
C LYS A 150 -4.86 24.89 -7.31
N VAL A 151 -3.58 24.54 -7.21
CA VAL A 151 -2.75 24.22 -8.38
C VAL A 151 -2.22 22.79 -8.29
N LEU A 152 -1.39 22.48 -7.30
CA LEU A 152 -0.70 21.18 -7.25
C LEU A 152 -1.67 20.00 -7.10
N LEU A 153 -2.56 20.06 -6.11
CA LEU A 153 -3.49 18.95 -5.86
C LEU A 153 -4.47 18.71 -7.02
N PRO A 154 -5.16 19.75 -7.56
CA PRO A 154 -6.08 19.53 -8.68
C PRO A 154 -5.38 19.07 -9.96
N GLU A 155 -4.20 19.61 -10.28
CA GLU A 155 -3.46 19.27 -11.50
C GLU A 155 -2.86 17.84 -11.42
N ALA A 156 -2.38 17.44 -10.26
CA ALA A 156 -1.81 16.11 -10.04
C ALA A 156 -2.88 15.03 -9.73
N MET A 157 -4.15 15.38 -9.58
CA MET A 157 -5.18 14.47 -9.08
C MET A 157 -5.21 13.11 -9.80
N PRO A 158 -5.16 13.01 -11.14
CA PRO A 158 -5.13 11.73 -11.84
C PRO A 158 -3.91 10.89 -11.43
N ALA A 159 -2.73 11.49 -11.36
CA ALA A 159 -1.49 10.81 -10.98
C ALA A 159 -1.49 10.40 -9.49
N LEU A 160 -2.10 11.21 -8.61
CA LEU A 160 -2.27 10.87 -7.19
C LEU A 160 -3.19 9.66 -7.00
N VAL A 161 -4.30 9.59 -7.75
CA VAL A 161 -5.23 8.46 -7.72
C VAL A 161 -4.57 7.21 -8.28
N SER A 162 -3.87 7.31 -9.41
CA SER A 162 -3.09 6.19 -9.95
C SER A 162 -2.04 5.70 -8.95
N GLY A 163 -1.31 6.63 -8.31
CA GLY A 163 -0.31 6.31 -7.30
C GLY A 163 -0.86 5.58 -6.07
N ILE A 164 -2.05 5.99 -5.56
CA ILE A 164 -2.65 5.28 -4.43
C ILE A 164 -3.21 3.92 -4.83
N THR A 165 -3.67 3.76 -6.06
CA THR A 165 -4.10 2.47 -6.61
C THR A 165 -2.93 1.49 -6.63
N VAL A 166 -1.79 1.88 -7.19
CA VAL A 166 -0.56 1.07 -7.18
C VAL A 166 -0.13 0.73 -5.75
N THR A 167 -0.24 1.69 -4.82
CA THR A 167 0.10 1.48 -3.40
C THR A 167 -0.85 0.47 -2.76
N ALA A 168 -2.16 0.55 -3.03
CA ALA A 168 -3.16 -0.38 -2.50
C ALA A 168 -2.91 -1.81 -3.01
N ILE A 169 -2.58 -1.99 -4.29
CA ILE A 169 -2.22 -3.29 -4.87
C ILE A 169 -0.95 -3.84 -4.21
N ALA A 170 0.07 -3.03 -4.01
CA ALA A 170 1.29 -3.43 -3.30
C ALA A 170 1.00 -3.83 -1.84
N LEU A 171 0.04 -3.14 -1.19
CA LEU A 171 -0.42 -3.49 0.15
C LEU A 171 -1.10 -4.85 0.20
N VAL A 172 -1.89 -5.27 -0.81
CA VAL A 172 -2.44 -6.64 -0.87
C VAL A 172 -1.32 -7.67 -0.81
N GLY A 173 -0.23 -7.48 -1.57
CA GLY A 173 0.95 -8.34 -1.49
C GLY A 173 1.60 -8.34 -0.10
N SER A 174 1.68 -7.16 0.54
CA SER A 174 2.23 -7.02 1.89
C SER A 174 1.34 -7.69 2.95
N THR A 175 -0.01 -7.65 2.81
CA THR A 175 -0.92 -8.37 3.72
C THR A 175 -0.74 -9.87 3.61
N ALA A 176 -0.46 -10.40 2.41
CA ALA A 176 -0.16 -11.82 2.24
C ALA A 176 1.10 -12.22 3.01
N VAL A 177 2.16 -11.41 2.94
CA VAL A 177 3.39 -11.63 3.72
C VAL A 177 3.14 -11.50 5.23
N ALA A 178 2.37 -10.50 5.66
CA ALA A 178 1.96 -10.35 7.05
C ALA A 178 1.18 -11.58 7.56
N GLY A 179 0.34 -12.16 6.69
CA GLY A 179 -0.41 -13.38 6.97
C GLY A 179 0.48 -14.57 7.33
N VAL A 180 1.63 -14.73 6.66
CA VAL A 180 2.60 -15.81 6.96
C VAL A 180 3.12 -15.73 8.39
N ILE A 181 3.21 -14.55 8.97
CA ILE A 181 3.67 -14.33 10.35
C ILE A 181 2.53 -14.12 11.36
N GLY A 182 1.30 -14.47 11.00
CA GLY A 182 0.18 -14.55 11.95
C GLY A 182 -0.76 -13.32 11.95
N ALA A 183 -0.73 -12.49 10.91
CA ALA A 183 -1.65 -11.37 10.78
C ALA A 183 -3.08 -11.76 10.33
N GLY A 184 -3.32 -13.03 9.98
CA GLY A 184 -4.58 -13.45 9.39
C GLY A 184 -4.66 -13.17 7.88
N GLY A 185 -5.86 -13.20 7.33
CA GLY A 185 -6.14 -12.94 5.93
C GLY A 185 -5.83 -14.10 4.98
N LEU A 186 -6.01 -13.85 3.68
CA LEU A 186 -5.82 -14.86 2.62
C LEU A 186 -4.39 -15.40 2.56
N GLY A 187 -3.39 -14.59 2.89
CA GLY A 187 -2.00 -15.04 2.97
C GLY A 187 -1.77 -16.06 4.09
N ASN A 188 -2.40 -15.84 5.24
CA ASN A 188 -2.38 -16.78 6.37
C ASN A 188 -3.08 -18.10 5.99
N LEU A 189 -4.26 -18.02 5.39
CA LEU A 189 -5.01 -19.17 4.92
C LEU A 189 -4.20 -20.00 3.91
N ALA A 190 -3.60 -19.33 2.91
CA ALA A 190 -2.76 -20.00 1.92
C ALA A 190 -1.54 -20.69 2.54
N TYR A 191 -0.90 -20.05 3.52
CA TYR A 191 0.30 -20.57 4.15
C TYR A 191 -0.01 -21.63 5.21
N LEU A 192 -0.78 -21.29 6.27
CA LEU A 192 -1.02 -22.21 7.41
C LEU A 192 -1.95 -23.38 7.06
N THR A 193 -3.01 -23.13 6.31
CA THR A 193 -3.94 -24.20 5.95
C THR A 193 -3.51 -24.86 4.63
N GLY A 194 -3.20 -24.05 3.63
CA GLY A 194 -2.82 -24.56 2.31
C GLY A 194 -1.46 -25.26 2.31
N PHE A 195 -0.41 -24.50 2.54
CA PHE A 195 0.96 -25.00 2.36
C PHE A 195 1.38 -25.97 3.48
N THR A 196 1.20 -25.61 4.76
CA THR A 196 1.70 -26.48 5.86
C THR A 196 0.91 -27.77 6.02
N ARG A 197 -0.39 -27.78 5.63
CA ARG A 197 -1.22 -28.99 5.63
C ARG A 197 -1.28 -29.70 4.28
N ASN A 198 -0.50 -29.22 3.29
CA ASN A 198 -0.44 -29.79 1.94
C ASN A 198 -1.82 -29.85 1.25
N GLN A 199 -2.62 -28.77 1.37
CA GLN A 199 -3.95 -28.60 0.80
C GLN A 199 -3.88 -27.61 -0.38
N ASN A 200 -3.63 -28.11 -1.58
CA ASN A 200 -3.38 -27.28 -2.76
C ASN A 200 -4.62 -26.52 -3.25
N ASP A 201 -5.81 -27.06 -3.03
CA ASP A 201 -7.10 -26.41 -3.28
C ASP A 201 -7.26 -25.12 -2.46
N VAL A 202 -6.83 -25.11 -1.21
CA VAL A 202 -6.86 -23.92 -0.34
C VAL A 202 -5.89 -22.84 -0.85
N ILE A 203 -4.69 -23.24 -1.30
CA ILE A 203 -3.74 -22.30 -1.93
C ILE A 203 -4.35 -21.69 -3.18
N LEU A 204 -4.96 -22.52 -4.05
CA LEU A 204 -5.58 -22.07 -5.28
C LEU A 204 -6.71 -21.07 -5.01
N VAL A 205 -7.64 -21.42 -4.10
CA VAL A 205 -8.78 -20.56 -3.75
C VAL A 205 -8.30 -19.24 -3.14
N SER A 206 -7.35 -19.27 -2.23
CA SER A 206 -6.77 -18.05 -1.65
C SER A 206 -6.13 -17.17 -2.73
N THR A 207 -5.40 -17.76 -3.67
CA THR A 207 -4.77 -17.03 -4.79
C THR A 207 -5.82 -16.39 -5.69
N VAL A 208 -6.89 -17.12 -6.04
CA VAL A 208 -7.98 -16.59 -6.87
C VAL A 208 -8.64 -15.38 -6.19
N PHE A 209 -8.92 -15.46 -4.89
CA PHE A 209 -9.52 -14.33 -4.18
C PHE A 209 -8.57 -13.13 -4.05
N ILE A 210 -7.28 -13.35 -3.85
CA ILE A 210 -6.27 -12.26 -3.88
C ILE A 210 -6.29 -11.58 -5.25
N LEU A 211 -6.29 -12.33 -6.35
CA LEU A 211 -6.36 -11.77 -7.70
C LEU A 211 -7.66 -10.98 -7.94
N ILE A 212 -8.80 -11.50 -7.47
CA ILE A 212 -10.09 -10.78 -7.56
C ILE A 212 -10.01 -9.44 -6.82
N ILE A 213 -9.47 -9.42 -5.61
CA ILE A 213 -9.28 -8.17 -4.83
C ILE A 213 -8.38 -7.19 -5.60
N VAL A 214 -7.25 -7.65 -6.13
CA VAL A 214 -6.32 -6.82 -6.92
C VAL A 214 -7.01 -6.25 -8.16
N PHE A 215 -7.73 -7.08 -8.93
CA PHE A 215 -8.43 -6.61 -10.12
C PHE A 215 -9.55 -5.61 -9.81
N ILE A 216 -10.27 -5.79 -8.68
CA ILE A 216 -11.28 -4.82 -8.24
C ILE A 216 -10.62 -3.48 -7.90
N ILE A 217 -9.51 -3.49 -7.16
CA ILE A 217 -8.76 -2.28 -6.82
C ILE A 217 -8.25 -1.60 -8.09
N GLN A 218 -7.67 -2.35 -9.03
CA GLN A 218 -7.19 -1.83 -10.30
C GLN A 218 -8.32 -1.20 -11.10
N PHE A 219 -9.44 -1.90 -11.27
CA PHE A 219 -10.59 -1.41 -12.03
C PHE A 219 -11.16 -0.10 -11.45
N ILE A 220 -11.32 -0.03 -10.12
CA ILE A 220 -11.80 1.17 -9.45
C ILE A 220 -10.80 2.31 -9.63
N GLY A 221 -9.50 2.03 -9.48
CA GLY A 221 -8.43 3.01 -9.64
C GLY A 221 -8.37 3.60 -11.06
N ASP A 222 -8.42 2.75 -12.07
CA ASP A 222 -8.40 3.16 -13.48
C ASP A 222 -9.65 3.98 -13.82
N TRP A 223 -10.82 3.53 -13.36
CA TRP A 223 -12.07 4.27 -13.56
C TRP A 223 -12.02 5.67 -12.94
N LEU A 224 -11.51 5.80 -11.70
CA LEU A 224 -11.36 7.08 -11.03
C LEU A 224 -10.33 7.97 -11.73
N THR A 225 -9.19 7.42 -12.12
CA THR A 225 -8.13 8.14 -12.82
C THR A 225 -8.64 8.70 -14.14
N ASN A 226 -9.31 7.87 -14.97
CA ASN A 226 -9.87 8.30 -16.25
C ASN A 226 -10.96 9.37 -16.10
N LYS A 227 -11.77 9.30 -15.03
CA LYS A 227 -12.79 10.32 -14.76
C LYS A 227 -12.19 11.66 -14.34
N LEU A 228 -11.02 11.66 -13.71
CA LEU A 228 -10.33 12.87 -13.24
C LEU A 228 -9.39 13.45 -14.29
N ASP A 229 -8.95 12.65 -15.25
CA ASP A 229 -8.14 13.12 -16.36
C ASP A 229 -9.00 13.99 -17.30
N LYS A 230 -8.60 15.23 -17.44
CA LYS A 230 -9.25 16.24 -18.29
C LYS A 230 -8.48 16.53 -19.58
N ARG A 231 -7.44 15.71 -19.85
CA ARG A 231 -6.62 15.86 -21.05
C ARG A 231 -7.23 15.14 -22.24
#